data_8a6ad499066193cc52f7286df0e21918
#
_entry.id   8a6ad499066193cc52f7286df0e21918
#
_cell.length_a   1.000
_cell.length_b   1.000
_cell.length_c   1.000
_cell.angle_alpha   90.00
_cell.angle_beta   90.00
_cell.angle_gamma   90.00
#
_symmetry.space_group_name_H-M   'P 1'
#
loop_
_entity.id
_entity.type
_entity.pdbx_description
1 polymer ?
#
loop_
_entity_poly.entity_id
_entity_poly.type
_entity_poly.pdbx_seq_one_letter_code
_entity_poly.pdbx_strand_id
1 'polypeptide(L)'
;MHELEINRYWKKIVSTMNEGLMLVGPDGTIVMVNKAFEELTGYAADEVVGRPCTLLECDACEGTMKASAHRWCKLFEEGQVIKCRCHLLKKDGSYVSALKNASVLKDDNGVHLGAVEVLTDLSELDRLDQKLELLSRQLGEEDGFHGIIGKSAIMQKVYDVIQKAAKSDAPVIIYGESGTGKELVARIIHQLGGRKDGQFVQFNCAALNESLLESELFGHIKGAFTGAYRHRKGRFEAAHGGDIFLDEIGDVPLSIQVKLLRVLETKKFEHVGDDRPIAVDVRIITATNKNLEELIEQKQFRDDLFFRINVFPIHLPPLRNRSEDIPLLVNTFIRRMRSRTGKTISRLTPAAMQSFMEYRWPGNVRELKSALEFAFVLAEGDVIDLDQLPPKIVESGQTQSPAGQIYRNAHDQDPTEESPMFLSGSGDTPEKQALIEALKKTNGNQSQAARILGINRETVWKSMKK
;
A
#
# COMPACT_ATOMS: atom_id res chain seq x y z
N MET A 1 20.35 -33.43 -44.71
CA MET A 1 19.26 -32.54 -45.14
C MET A 1 18.65 -31.73 -43.99
N HIS A 2 18.76 -32.17 -42.73
CA HIS A 2 18.06 -31.52 -41.61
C HIS A 2 18.71 -30.25 -41.03
N GLU A 3 20.01 -30.14 -40.96
CA GLU A 3 20.67 -29.04 -40.26
C GLU A 3 20.57 -27.67 -40.96
N LEU A 4 20.72 -27.66 -42.30
CA LEU A 4 20.58 -26.44 -43.09
C LEU A 4 19.13 -25.93 -43.16
N GLU A 5 18.14 -26.84 -43.13
CA GLU A 5 16.72 -26.49 -43.07
C GLU A 5 16.32 -25.96 -41.72
N ILE A 6 16.79 -26.57 -40.62
CA ILE A 6 16.56 -26.13 -39.27
C ILE A 6 17.12 -24.72 -39.05
N ASN A 7 18.34 -24.43 -39.55
CA ASN A 7 18.93 -23.10 -39.50
C ASN A 7 18.14 -22.04 -40.31
N ARG A 8 17.48 -22.41 -41.39
CA ARG A 8 16.59 -21.51 -42.14
C ARG A 8 15.30 -21.19 -41.37
N TYR A 9 14.69 -22.20 -40.79
CA TYR A 9 13.49 -21.99 -39.93
C TYR A 9 13.80 -21.17 -38.70
N TRP A 10 14.91 -21.45 -38.02
CA TRP A 10 15.35 -20.70 -36.86
C TRP A 10 15.53 -19.20 -37.12
N LYS A 11 16.28 -18.88 -38.22
CA LYS A 11 16.44 -17.48 -38.63
C LYS A 11 15.10 -16.79 -38.92
N LYS A 12 14.17 -17.50 -39.53
CA LYS A 12 12.86 -16.95 -39.88
C LYS A 12 12.02 -16.74 -38.63
N ILE A 13 12.02 -17.70 -37.69
CA ILE A 13 11.31 -17.58 -36.38
C ILE A 13 11.81 -16.35 -35.62
N VAL A 14 13.12 -16.25 -35.44
CA VAL A 14 13.73 -15.13 -34.66
C VAL A 14 13.46 -13.78 -35.33
N SER A 15 13.48 -13.72 -36.68
CA SER A 15 13.20 -12.47 -37.39
C SER A 15 11.73 -12.05 -37.43
N THR A 16 10.79 -12.95 -37.12
CA THR A 16 9.35 -12.66 -37.08
C THR A 16 8.81 -12.45 -35.67
N MET A 17 9.64 -12.62 -34.66
CA MET A 17 9.25 -12.31 -33.27
C MET A 17 9.06 -10.80 -33.09
N ASN A 18 7.99 -10.41 -32.39
CA ASN A 18 7.72 -9.01 -32.04
C ASN A 18 8.47 -8.58 -30.78
N GLU A 19 9.10 -9.52 -30.07
CA GLU A 19 9.89 -9.27 -28.89
C GLU A 19 11.37 -9.13 -29.25
N GLY A 20 12.05 -8.15 -28.64
CA GLY A 20 13.49 -7.99 -28.81
C GLY A 20 14.22 -9.22 -28.27
N LEU A 21 15.03 -9.87 -29.13
CA LEU A 21 15.86 -10.99 -28.72
C LEU A 21 17.32 -10.62 -28.81
N MET A 22 18.07 -10.91 -27.74
CA MET A 22 19.51 -10.74 -27.65
C MET A 22 20.16 -12.02 -27.15
N LEU A 23 21.21 -12.47 -27.83
CA LEU A 23 22.09 -13.56 -27.40
C LEU A 23 23.39 -12.95 -26.87
N VAL A 24 23.78 -13.31 -25.66
CA VAL A 24 24.99 -12.82 -25.02
C VAL A 24 25.94 -13.98 -24.75
N GLY A 25 27.20 -13.84 -25.09
CA GLY A 25 28.25 -14.80 -24.81
C GLY A 25 28.59 -14.92 -23.33
N PRO A 26 29.37 -15.93 -22.90
CA PRO A 26 29.75 -16.13 -21.51
C PRO A 26 30.57 -14.97 -20.94
N ASP A 27 31.22 -14.19 -21.81
CA ASP A 27 32.03 -13.00 -21.50
C ASP A 27 31.22 -11.70 -21.46
N GLY A 28 29.91 -11.74 -21.82
CA GLY A 28 29.03 -10.59 -21.84
C GLY A 28 28.95 -9.85 -23.15
N THR A 29 29.59 -10.37 -24.11
CA THR A 29 29.55 -9.79 -25.46
C THR A 29 28.25 -10.16 -26.17
N ILE A 30 27.59 -9.20 -26.77
CA ILE A 30 26.39 -9.43 -27.60
C ILE A 30 26.81 -10.19 -28.84
N VAL A 31 26.25 -11.38 -29.02
CA VAL A 31 26.56 -12.27 -30.16
C VAL A 31 25.57 -12.08 -31.29
N MET A 32 24.30 -11.84 -30.96
CA MET A 32 23.22 -11.71 -31.92
C MET A 32 22.08 -10.90 -31.34
N VAL A 33 21.41 -10.15 -32.19
CA VAL A 33 20.11 -9.51 -31.92
C VAL A 33 19.16 -9.72 -33.09
N ASN A 34 17.85 -9.64 -32.83
CA ASN A 34 16.85 -9.68 -33.90
C ASN A 34 16.37 -8.27 -34.26
N LYS A 35 15.51 -8.19 -35.26
CA LYS A 35 14.97 -6.92 -35.77
C LYS A 35 14.13 -6.18 -34.73
N ALA A 36 13.35 -6.89 -33.93
CA ALA A 36 12.55 -6.28 -32.86
C ALA A 36 13.43 -5.64 -31.77
N PHE A 37 14.62 -6.18 -31.49
CA PHE A 37 15.61 -5.55 -30.64
C PHE A 37 16.10 -4.23 -31.22
N GLU A 38 16.39 -4.17 -32.53
CA GLU A 38 16.82 -2.93 -33.18
C GLU A 38 15.73 -1.84 -33.09
N GLU A 39 14.47 -2.24 -33.34
CA GLU A 39 13.32 -1.33 -33.25
C GLU A 39 13.09 -0.83 -31.82
N LEU A 40 13.26 -1.70 -30.81
CA LEU A 40 13.10 -1.38 -29.40
C LEU A 40 14.17 -0.42 -28.89
N THR A 41 15.45 -0.69 -29.22
CA THR A 41 16.60 0.03 -28.64
C THR A 41 17.13 1.16 -29.54
N GLY A 42 16.79 1.13 -30.81
CA GLY A 42 17.31 2.06 -31.84
C GLY A 42 18.74 1.79 -32.31
N TYR A 43 19.40 0.74 -31.78
CA TYR A 43 20.71 0.31 -32.23
C TYR A 43 20.57 -0.67 -33.38
N ALA A 44 21.37 -0.54 -34.44
CA ALA A 44 21.48 -1.55 -35.48
C ALA A 44 22.34 -2.75 -35.01
N ALA A 45 22.11 -3.94 -35.55
CA ALA A 45 22.81 -5.16 -35.15
C ALA A 45 24.33 -5.02 -35.30
N ASP A 46 24.80 -4.39 -36.37
CA ASP A 46 26.23 -4.16 -36.67
C ASP A 46 26.88 -3.18 -35.64
N GLU A 47 26.11 -2.38 -34.96
CA GLU A 47 26.59 -1.44 -33.92
C GLU A 47 26.76 -2.10 -32.57
N VAL A 48 26.01 -3.15 -32.24
CA VAL A 48 25.96 -3.77 -30.92
C VAL A 48 26.59 -5.16 -30.86
N VAL A 49 26.60 -5.91 -31.94
CA VAL A 49 27.27 -7.21 -31.99
C VAL A 49 28.79 -7.03 -31.79
N GLY A 50 29.33 -7.82 -30.89
CA GLY A 50 30.73 -7.71 -30.45
C GLY A 50 30.96 -6.67 -29.33
N ARG A 51 29.92 -5.94 -28.90
CA ARG A 51 30.00 -5.03 -27.75
C ARG A 51 29.45 -5.67 -26.48
N PRO A 52 29.86 -5.19 -25.28
CA PRO A 52 29.30 -5.68 -24.04
C PRO A 52 27.85 -5.26 -23.87
N CYS A 53 26.98 -6.14 -23.35
CA CYS A 53 25.55 -5.88 -23.12
C CYS A 53 25.30 -4.72 -22.14
N THR A 54 26.32 -4.31 -21.40
CA THR A 54 26.32 -3.15 -20.51
C THR A 54 26.08 -1.82 -21.23
N LEU A 55 26.24 -1.80 -22.55
CA LEU A 55 25.88 -0.67 -23.41
C LEU A 55 24.43 -0.21 -23.21
N LEU A 56 23.54 -1.13 -22.83
CA LEU A 56 22.11 -0.85 -22.63
C LEU A 56 21.79 -0.28 -21.24
N GLU A 57 22.76 -0.12 -20.34
CA GLU A 57 22.59 0.39 -18.98
C GLU A 57 21.33 -0.12 -18.25
N CYS A 58 21.08 -1.44 -18.37
CA CYS A 58 19.89 -2.08 -17.80
C CYS A 58 19.91 -1.94 -16.26
N ASP A 59 18.94 -1.23 -15.69
CA ASP A 59 18.82 -1.00 -14.22
C ASP A 59 18.64 -2.31 -13.45
N ALA A 60 18.00 -3.32 -14.02
CA ALA A 60 17.90 -4.65 -13.41
C ALA A 60 19.28 -5.38 -13.33
N CYS A 61 20.27 -4.90 -14.07
CA CYS A 61 21.65 -5.40 -14.06
C CYS A 61 22.58 -4.53 -13.21
N GLU A 62 22.14 -3.34 -12.75
CA GLU A 62 22.92 -2.46 -11.85
C GLU A 62 23.19 -3.15 -10.53
N GLY A 63 24.39 -3.53 -10.30
CA GLY A 63 24.87 -4.19 -9.07
C GLY A 63 25.75 -5.41 -9.29
N THR A 64 25.84 -5.89 -10.54
CA THR A 64 26.69 -7.01 -10.89
C THR A 64 28.09 -6.61 -11.42
N MET A 65 28.30 -5.31 -11.58
CA MET A 65 29.56 -4.77 -12.12
C MET A 65 30.58 -4.42 -11.02
N LYS A 66 30.93 -5.34 -10.13
CA LYS A 66 32.13 -5.18 -9.30
C LYS A 66 33.11 -6.31 -9.57
N ALA A 67 34.07 -5.96 -10.38
CA ALA A 67 35.48 -6.36 -10.35
C ALA A 67 35.81 -7.64 -9.56
N SER A 68 35.53 -8.78 -10.14
CA SER A 68 36.40 -9.95 -9.97
C SER A 68 36.39 -10.74 -11.29
N ALA A 69 37.55 -11.03 -11.76
CA ALA A 69 37.96 -11.28 -13.13
C ALA A 69 37.29 -12.43 -13.92
N HIS A 70 36.19 -13.04 -13.51
CA HIS A 70 35.65 -14.21 -14.24
C HIS A 70 34.10 -14.40 -14.22
N ARG A 71 33.33 -13.60 -13.48
CA ARG A 71 31.83 -13.73 -13.48
C ARG A 71 31.19 -12.36 -13.30
N TRP A 72 30.76 -11.79 -14.40
CA TRP A 72 30.32 -10.41 -14.50
C TRP A 72 28.78 -10.26 -14.53
N CYS A 73 27.99 -11.32 -14.70
CA CYS A 73 26.54 -11.25 -14.74
C CYS A 73 25.88 -12.27 -13.80
N LYS A 74 25.00 -11.77 -12.94
CA LYS A 74 24.22 -12.56 -12.00
C LYS A 74 23.35 -13.64 -12.65
N LEU A 75 22.94 -13.44 -13.92
CA LEU A 75 22.22 -14.41 -14.70
C LEU A 75 22.95 -15.75 -14.80
N PHE A 76 24.26 -15.74 -14.94
CA PHE A 76 25.07 -16.97 -15.03
C PHE A 76 25.20 -17.68 -13.68
N GLU A 77 24.95 -16.98 -12.56
CA GLU A 77 24.90 -17.58 -11.20
C GLU A 77 23.51 -18.14 -10.89
N GLU A 78 22.44 -17.42 -11.24
CA GLU A 78 21.05 -17.78 -10.94
C GLU A 78 20.42 -18.70 -12.01
N GLY A 79 21.01 -18.77 -13.21
CA GLY A 79 20.58 -19.60 -14.33
C GLY A 79 19.43 -19.05 -15.14
N GLN A 80 18.56 -18.21 -14.56
CA GLN A 80 17.43 -17.58 -15.25
C GLN A 80 16.94 -16.31 -14.53
N VAL A 81 16.32 -15.39 -15.28
CA VAL A 81 15.56 -14.24 -14.79
C VAL A 81 14.19 -14.27 -15.45
N ILE A 82 13.13 -14.32 -14.65
CA ILE A 82 11.75 -14.43 -15.13
C ILE A 82 10.99 -13.15 -14.81
N LYS A 83 10.39 -12.52 -15.84
CA LYS A 83 9.50 -11.36 -15.74
C LYS A 83 10.06 -10.22 -14.87
N CYS A 84 11.29 -9.82 -15.12
CA CYS A 84 11.89 -8.66 -14.49
C CYS A 84 11.60 -7.40 -15.31
N ARG A 85 10.91 -6.41 -14.71
CA ARG A 85 10.74 -5.10 -15.37
C ARG A 85 12.04 -4.32 -15.24
N CYS A 86 12.51 -3.74 -16.33
CA CYS A 86 13.73 -2.97 -16.40
C CYS A 86 13.62 -1.80 -17.36
N HIS A 87 14.56 -0.85 -17.24
CA HIS A 87 14.73 0.25 -18.16
C HIS A 87 16.05 0.06 -18.91
N LEU A 88 16.00 0.25 -20.23
CA LEU A 88 17.14 0.09 -21.12
C LEU A 88 17.45 1.43 -21.78
N LEU A 89 18.73 1.80 -21.83
CA LEU A 89 19.19 3.00 -22.54
C LEU A 89 19.12 2.75 -24.04
N LYS A 90 18.41 3.62 -24.76
CA LYS A 90 18.34 3.63 -26.21
C LYS A 90 19.49 4.41 -26.82
N LYS A 91 19.73 4.23 -28.11
CA LYS A 91 20.75 4.95 -28.89
C LYS A 91 20.57 6.48 -28.87
N ASP A 92 19.34 6.97 -28.78
CA ASP A 92 19.01 8.41 -28.70
C ASP A 92 19.20 9.01 -27.31
N GLY A 93 19.65 8.23 -26.32
CA GLY A 93 19.83 8.65 -24.93
C GLY A 93 18.55 8.62 -24.09
N SER A 94 17.40 8.24 -24.63
CA SER A 94 16.17 7.99 -23.89
C SER A 94 16.15 6.59 -23.27
N TYR A 95 15.25 6.37 -22.29
CA TYR A 95 15.05 5.06 -21.69
C TYR A 95 13.75 4.42 -22.19
N VAL A 96 13.78 3.11 -22.47
CA VAL A 96 12.60 2.31 -22.76
C VAL A 96 12.32 1.33 -21.64
N SER A 97 11.05 1.23 -21.23
CA SER A 97 10.59 0.25 -20.24
C SER A 97 10.34 -1.09 -20.94
N ALA A 98 10.98 -2.13 -20.44
CA ALA A 98 10.84 -3.49 -20.99
C ALA A 98 10.63 -4.54 -19.91
N LEU A 99 9.93 -5.62 -20.26
CA LEU A 99 9.87 -6.85 -19.47
C LEU A 99 10.93 -7.81 -19.96
N LYS A 100 11.90 -8.10 -19.12
CA LYS A 100 13.04 -8.97 -19.43
C LYS A 100 12.77 -10.39 -18.94
N ASN A 101 12.94 -11.36 -19.85
CA ASN A 101 13.11 -12.77 -19.54
C ASN A 101 14.48 -13.20 -20.04
N ALA A 102 15.25 -13.91 -19.22
CA ALA A 102 16.57 -14.37 -19.62
C ALA A 102 16.83 -15.78 -19.12
N SER A 103 17.54 -16.58 -19.89
CA SER A 103 17.93 -17.94 -19.56
C SER A 103 19.32 -18.25 -20.05
N VAL A 104 20.09 -18.97 -19.23
CA VAL A 104 21.43 -19.43 -19.60
C VAL A 104 21.35 -20.64 -20.51
N LEU A 105 22.13 -20.62 -21.57
CA LEU A 105 22.32 -21.74 -22.50
C LEU A 105 23.56 -22.54 -22.09
N LYS A 106 23.42 -23.87 -22.00
CA LYS A 106 24.49 -24.81 -21.66
C LYS A 106 24.62 -25.88 -22.75
N ASP A 107 25.81 -26.39 -22.92
CA ASP A 107 26.06 -27.58 -23.74
C ASP A 107 25.66 -28.87 -22.98
N ASP A 108 25.80 -30.02 -23.64
CA ASP A 108 25.51 -31.35 -23.08
C ASP A 108 26.43 -31.70 -21.88
N ASN A 109 27.55 -31.02 -21.72
CA ASN A 109 28.51 -31.18 -20.61
C ASN A 109 28.25 -30.18 -19.46
N GLY A 110 27.22 -29.31 -19.60
CA GLY A 110 26.89 -28.28 -18.61
C GLY A 110 27.74 -27.02 -18.68
N VAL A 111 28.58 -26.88 -19.73
CA VAL A 111 29.38 -25.66 -19.94
C VAL A 111 28.49 -24.54 -20.48
N HIS A 112 28.65 -23.34 -19.93
CA HIS A 112 27.87 -22.18 -20.36
C HIS A 112 28.26 -21.73 -21.77
N LEU A 113 27.31 -21.83 -22.71
CA LEU A 113 27.46 -21.34 -24.09
C LEU A 113 27.12 -19.85 -24.21
N GLY A 114 26.33 -19.32 -23.30
CA GLY A 114 25.86 -17.94 -23.32
C GLY A 114 24.53 -17.80 -22.61
N ALA A 115 23.81 -16.72 -22.87
CA ALA A 115 22.46 -16.49 -22.39
C ALA A 115 21.58 -15.87 -23.48
N VAL A 116 20.31 -16.30 -23.53
CA VAL A 116 19.28 -15.67 -24.33
C VAL A 116 18.45 -14.74 -23.49
N GLU A 117 18.26 -13.52 -23.94
CA GLU A 117 17.42 -12.52 -23.31
C GLU A 117 16.28 -12.13 -24.27
N VAL A 118 15.06 -12.13 -23.75
CA VAL A 118 13.86 -11.69 -24.46
C VAL A 118 13.34 -10.44 -23.77
N LEU A 119 13.11 -9.39 -24.56
CA LEU A 119 12.71 -8.05 -24.11
C LEU A 119 11.35 -7.72 -24.74
N THR A 120 10.31 -7.65 -23.91
CA THR A 120 8.98 -7.23 -24.35
C THR A 120 8.82 -5.73 -24.09
N ASP A 121 8.51 -4.94 -25.09
CA ASP A 121 8.25 -3.50 -24.99
C ASP A 121 7.01 -3.23 -24.12
N LEU A 122 7.14 -2.43 -23.10
CA LEU A 122 6.04 -1.99 -22.24
C LEU A 122 5.61 -0.53 -22.52
N SER A 123 6.21 0.14 -23.50
CA SER A 123 5.96 1.56 -23.78
C SER A 123 4.51 1.85 -24.12
N GLU A 124 3.83 0.98 -24.86
CA GLU A 124 2.42 1.12 -25.19
C GLU A 124 1.53 0.90 -23.95
N LEU A 125 1.86 -0.09 -23.14
CA LEU A 125 1.17 -0.37 -21.86
C LEU A 125 1.31 0.81 -20.91
N ASP A 126 2.53 1.33 -20.75
CA ASP A 126 2.79 2.51 -19.89
C ASP A 126 2.07 3.76 -20.42
N ARG A 127 2.00 3.94 -21.72
CA ARG A 127 1.25 5.02 -22.37
C ARG A 127 -0.26 4.88 -22.18
N LEU A 128 -0.78 3.65 -22.26
CA LEU A 128 -2.19 3.38 -22.00
C LEU A 128 -2.53 3.58 -20.53
N ASP A 129 -1.67 3.16 -19.62
CA ASP A 129 -1.83 3.41 -18.17
C ASP A 129 -1.80 4.91 -17.86
N GLN A 130 -0.87 5.66 -18.45
CA GLN A 130 -0.84 7.12 -18.32
C GLN A 130 -2.09 7.78 -18.93
N LYS A 131 -2.57 7.28 -20.06
CA LYS A 131 -3.78 7.79 -20.71
C LYS A 131 -5.05 7.46 -19.88
N LEU A 132 -5.10 6.27 -19.30
CA LEU A 132 -6.15 5.88 -18.35
C LEU A 132 -6.10 6.74 -17.10
N GLU A 133 -4.91 7.06 -16.59
CA GLU A 133 -4.72 7.95 -15.45
C GLU A 133 -5.12 9.39 -15.78
N LEU A 134 -4.79 9.89 -16.98
CA LEU A 134 -5.23 11.20 -17.49
C LEU A 134 -6.75 11.26 -17.69
N LEU A 135 -7.35 10.26 -18.30
CA LEU A 135 -8.80 10.15 -18.47
C LEU A 135 -9.50 9.98 -17.12
N SER A 136 -8.92 9.22 -16.21
CA SER A 136 -9.40 9.10 -14.83
C SER A 136 -9.29 10.43 -14.06
N ARG A 137 -8.27 11.24 -14.35
CA ARG A 137 -8.13 12.61 -13.81
C ARG A 137 -9.18 13.55 -14.40
N GLN A 138 -9.41 13.50 -15.72
CA GLN A 138 -10.45 14.31 -16.38
C GLN A 138 -11.87 13.93 -15.92
N LEU A 139 -12.12 12.62 -15.70
CA LEU A 139 -13.37 12.15 -15.07
C LEU A 139 -13.43 12.48 -13.57
N GLY A 140 -12.28 12.67 -12.92
CA GLY A 140 -12.16 13.01 -11.50
C GLY A 140 -12.43 14.50 -11.22
N GLU A 141 -12.36 15.37 -12.20
CA GLU A 141 -12.80 16.78 -12.05
C GLU A 141 -14.32 16.88 -11.83
N GLU A 142 -15.10 15.90 -12.34
CA GLU A 142 -16.52 15.77 -11.98
C GLU A 142 -16.74 15.17 -10.58
N ASP A 143 -15.75 14.51 -9.98
CA ASP A 143 -15.86 13.74 -8.73
C ASP A 143 -15.27 14.44 -7.50
N GLY A 144 -15.05 15.77 -7.52
CA GLY A 144 -14.60 16.53 -6.36
C GLY A 144 -13.19 17.11 -6.48
N PHE A 145 -12.60 17.55 -5.36
CA PHE A 145 -11.29 18.21 -5.32
C PHE A 145 -10.16 17.21 -5.57
N HIS A 146 -9.65 17.13 -6.80
CA HIS A 146 -8.56 16.22 -7.21
C HIS A 146 -8.77 14.75 -6.78
N GLY A 147 -10.04 14.29 -6.77
CA GLY A 147 -10.41 12.93 -6.38
C GLY A 147 -10.82 12.77 -4.91
N ILE A 148 -10.69 13.80 -4.07
CA ILE A 148 -11.34 13.82 -2.75
C ILE A 148 -12.79 14.26 -2.93
N ILE A 149 -13.70 13.37 -2.54
CA ILE A 149 -15.14 13.59 -2.63
C ILE A 149 -15.62 14.25 -1.34
N GLY A 150 -16.23 15.41 -1.46
CA GLY A 150 -16.82 16.14 -0.34
C GLY A 150 -17.18 17.57 -0.77
N LYS A 151 -18.35 18.03 -0.36
CA LYS A 151 -18.83 19.40 -0.59
C LYS A 151 -19.20 20.13 0.70
N SER A 152 -19.07 19.45 1.83
CA SER A 152 -19.34 20.02 3.15
C SER A 152 -18.47 21.23 3.42
N ALA A 153 -18.99 22.20 4.19
CA ALA A 153 -18.26 23.43 4.54
C ALA A 153 -16.93 23.15 5.26
N ILE A 154 -16.89 22.05 6.04
CA ILE A 154 -15.67 21.62 6.73
C ILE A 154 -14.62 21.10 5.72
N MET A 155 -15.02 20.37 4.67
CA MET A 155 -14.12 19.91 3.63
C MET A 155 -13.62 21.05 2.74
N GLN A 156 -14.44 22.06 2.46
CA GLN A 156 -13.98 23.25 1.72
C GLN A 156 -12.81 23.95 2.44
N LYS A 157 -12.89 24.09 3.78
CA LYS A 157 -11.77 24.63 4.58
C LYS A 157 -10.53 23.76 4.48
N VAL A 158 -10.69 22.43 4.45
CA VAL A 158 -9.56 21.51 4.26
C VAL A 158 -8.93 21.70 2.88
N TYR A 159 -9.72 21.86 1.82
CA TYR A 159 -9.21 22.10 0.47
C TYR A 159 -8.39 23.40 0.38
N ASP A 160 -8.86 24.48 1.00
CA ASP A 160 -8.13 25.74 1.08
C ASP A 160 -6.76 25.57 1.77
N VAL A 161 -6.73 24.77 2.85
CA VAL A 161 -5.49 24.50 3.57
C VAL A 161 -4.55 23.64 2.73
N ILE A 162 -5.06 22.61 2.02
CA ILE A 162 -4.27 21.76 1.10
C ILE A 162 -3.62 22.62 0.00
N GLN A 163 -4.37 23.54 -0.62
CA GLN A 163 -3.85 24.41 -1.66
C GLN A 163 -2.72 25.32 -1.15
N LYS A 164 -2.85 25.85 0.08
CA LYS A 164 -1.80 26.65 0.72
C LYS A 164 -0.57 25.81 1.05
N ALA A 165 -0.79 24.62 1.61
CA ALA A 165 0.28 23.67 1.92
C ALA A 165 1.06 23.29 0.65
N ALA A 166 0.38 23.02 -0.46
CA ALA A 166 1.01 22.62 -1.72
C ALA A 166 2.02 23.66 -2.26
N LYS A 167 1.75 24.95 -2.03
CA LYS A 167 2.61 26.05 -2.49
C LYS A 167 3.87 26.27 -1.64
N SER A 168 4.03 25.55 -0.53
CA SER A 168 5.15 25.69 0.42
C SER A 168 6.01 24.43 0.41
N ASP A 169 7.32 24.58 0.58
CA ASP A 169 8.26 23.47 0.81
C ASP A 169 8.34 23.04 2.29
N ALA A 170 7.56 23.68 3.17
CA ALA A 170 7.52 23.34 4.58
C ALA A 170 7.02 21.90 4.80
N PRO A 171 7.49 21.23 5.86
CA PRO A 171 6.94 19.95 6.29
C PRO A 171 5.43 20.06 6.56
N VAL A 172 4.70 19.01 6.16
CA VAL A 172 3.24 18.94 6.36
C VAL A 172 2.93 17.71 7.22
N ILE A 173 2.04 17.89 8.19
CA ILE A 173 1.48 16.77 8.93
C ILE A 173 -0.03 16.69 8.74
N ILE A 174 -0.53 15.48 8.46
CA ILE A 174 -1.95 15.20 8.21
C ILE A 174 -2.49 14.37 9.36
N TYR A 175 -3.35 14.98 10.17
CA TYR A 175 -4.07 14.32 11.24
C TYR A 175 -5.42 13.81 10.76
N GLY A 176 -5.80 12.63 11.20
CA GLY A 176 -7.13 12.09 10.93
C GLY A 176 -7.23 10.61 11.23
N GLU A 177 -8.43 10.18 11.54
CA GLU A 177 -8.72 8.77 11.80
C GLU A 177 -8.36 7.87 10.60
N SER A 178 -8.22 6.56 10.87
CA SER A 178 -8.01 5.59 9.80
C SER A 178 -9.14 5.65 8.78
N GLY A 179 -8.80 5.62 7.50
CA GLY A 179 -9.78 5.62 6.40
C GLY A 179 -10.39 6.97 6.03
N THR A 180 -9.90 8.11 6.58
CA THR A 180 -10.37 9.46 6.22
C THR A 180 -9.82 9.96 4.89
N GLY A 181 -8.72 9.37 4.37
CA GLY A 181 -8.10 9.74 3.11
C GLY A 181 -6.77 10.49 3.21
N LYS A 182 -6.02 10.33 4.32
CA LYS A 182 -4.72 10.99 4.55
C LYS A 182 -3.73 10.82 3.38
N GLU A 183 -3.62 9.59 2.84
CA GLU A 183 -2.75 9.29 1.71
C GLU A 183 -3.15 10.08 0.45
N LEU A 184 -4.46 10.18 0.17
CA LEU A 184 -4.95 10.93 -0.99
C LEU A 184 -4.62 12.42 -0.86
N VAL A 185 -4.75 12.99 0.35
CA VAL A 185 -4.36 14.37 0.63
C VAL A 185 -2.87 14.59 0.39
N ALA A 186 -2.00 13.69 0.87
CA ALA A 186 -0.56 13.78 0.65
C ALA A 186 -0.21 13.78 -0.85
N ARG A 187 -0.85 12.90 -1.62
CA ARG A 187 -0.68 12.84 -3.08
C ARG A 187 -1.11 14.12 -3.78
N ILE A 188 -2.23 14.72 -3.35
CA ILE A 188 -2.71 16.00 -3.91
C ILE A 188 -1.76 17.14 -3.60
N ILE A 189 -1.22 17.19 -2.38
CA ILE A 189 -0.21 18.19 -2.00
C ILE A 189 1.00 18.11 -2.92
N HIS A 190 1.47 16.91 -3.23
CA HIS A 190 2.56 16.71 -4.20
C HIS A 190 2.16 17.18 -5.61
N GLN A 191 1.00 16.73 -6.12
CA GLN A 191 0.53 17.07 -7.48
C GLN A 191 0.32 18.57 -7.72
N LEU A 192 -0.09 19.31 -6.69
CA LEU A 192 -0.29 20.75 -6.73
C LEU A 192 0.97 21.55 -6.33
N GLY A 193 1.98 20.86 -5.83
CA GLY A 193 3.21 21.46 -5.32
C GLY A 193 4.24 21.81 -6.39
N GLY A 194 5.29 22.55 -5.96
CA GLY A 194 6.43 22.89 -6.82
C GLY A 194 7.30 21.68 -7.20
N ARG A 195 7.14 20.55 -6.51
CA ARG A 195 7.89 19.31 -6.74
C ARG A 195 7.10 18.23 -7.48
N LYS A 196 5.99 18.59 -8.14
CA LYS A 196 5.07 17.68 -8.85
C LYS A 196 5.73 16.81 -9.92
N ASP A 197 6.83 17.27 -10.50
CA ASP A 197 7.60 16.56 -11.53
C ASP A 197 8.69 15.65 -10.90
N GLY A 198 8.90 15.75 -9.57
CA GLY A 198 9.80 14.90 -8.81
C GLY A 198 9.13 13.59 -8.36
N GLN A 199 9.90 12.72 -7.70
CA GLN A 199 9.36 11.45 -7.20
C GLN A 199 8.46 11.68 -5.97
N PHE A 200 7.32 10.98 -5.94
CA PHE A 200 6.47 10.86 -4.76
C PHE A 200 6.65 9.48 -4.14
N VAL A 201 7.44 9.40 -3.09
CA VAL A 201 7.75 8.12 -2.43
C VAL A 201 6.84 7.95 -1.21
N GLN A 202 6.02 6.91 -1.21
CA GLN A 202 5.12 6.55 -0.11
C GLN A 202 5.71 5.46 0.75
N PHE A 203 5.56 5.60 2.07
CA PHE A 203 6.00 4.59 3.01
C PHE A 203 5.12 4.56 4.27
N ASN A 204 4.71 3.36 4.70
CA ASN A 204 3.95 3.17 5.94
C ASN A 204 4.90 2.68 7.04
N CYS A 205 5.00 3.45 8.13
CA CYS A 205 5.95 3.19 9.20
C CYS A 205 5.49 2.08 10.16
N ALA A 206 4.20 1.78 10.24
CA ALA A 206 3.66 0.75 11.14
C ALA A 206 3.83 -0.69 10.63
N ALA A 207 4.20 -0.87 9.35
CA ALA A 207 4.18 -2.17 8.69
C ALA A 207 5.40 -3.06 8.98
N LEU A 208 6.47 -2.51 9.58
CA LEU A 208 7.77 -3.17 9.70
C LEU A 208 8.32 -3.12 11.13
N ASN A 209 9.18 -4.08 11.47
CA ASN A 209 9.98 -3.99 12.69
C ASN A 209 11.08 -2.91 12.53
N GLU A 210 11.67 -2.48 13.66
CA GLU A 210 12.61 -1.36 13.73
C GLU A 210 13.79 -1.49 12.76
N SER A 211 14.45 -2.65 12.71
CA SER A 211 15.64 -2.87 11.86
C SER A 211 15.30 -2.80 10.35
N LEU A 212 14.14 -3.36 9.96
CA LEU A 212 13.67 -3.28 8.59
C LEU A 212 13.20 -1.88 8.23
N LEU A 213 12.53 -1.19 9.15
CA LEU A 213 12.10 0.19 8.98
C LEU A 213 13.30 1.11 8.72
N GLU A 214 14.36 0.96 9.52
CA GLU A 214 15.60 1.71 9.36
C GLU A 214 16.25 1.46 8.00
N SER A 215 16.39 0.19 7.65
CA SER A 215 16.95 -0.24 6.37
C SER A 215 16.15 0.23 5.15
N GLU A 216 14.80 0.23 5.23
CA GLU A 216 13.95 0.74 4.15
C GLU A 216 14.05 2.25 4.01
N LEU A 217 14.04 3.01 5.12
CA LEU A 217 14.08 4.47 5.09
C LEU A 217 15.43 5.00 4.61
N PHE A 218 16.52 4.48 5.21
CA PHE A 218 17.88 5.03 5.02
C PHE A 218 18.77 4.20 4.11
N GLY A 219 18.34 2.97 3.74
CA GLY A 219 19.17 2.05 2.97
C GLY A 219 20.27 1.39 3.83
N HIS A 220 21.00 0.46 3.24
CA HIS A 220 22.08 -0.23 3.92
C HIS A 220 23.22 -0.60 2.97
N ILE A 221 24.43 -0.71 3.50
CA ILE A 221 25.56 -1.29 2.77
C ILE A 221 25.58 -2.81 2.94
N LYS A 222 26.27 -3.50 2.05
CA LYS A 222 26.52 -4.94 2.16
C LYS A 222 27.24 -5.23 3.48
N GLY A 223 26.72 -6.18 4.26
CA GLY A 223 27.29 -6.60 5.55
C GLY A 223 26.83 -5.78 6.76
N ALA A 224 25.93 -4.82 6.61
CA ALA A 224 25.43 -3.99 7.71
C ALA A 224 24.72 -4.80 8.82
N PHE A 225 24.07 -5.91 8.46
CA PHE A 225 23.41 -6.83 9.38
C PHE A 225 23.32 -8.25 8.77
N THR A 226 22.93 -9.24 9.57
CA THR A 226 22.72 -10.61 9.09
C THR A 226 21.60 -10.65 8.05
N GLY A 227 21.95 -10.94 6.78
CA GLY A 227 21.03 -10.89 5.64
C GLY A 227 21.23 -9.69 4.70
N ALA A 228 22.12 -8.74 5.01
CA ALA A 228 22.49 -7.65 4.12
C ALA A 228 23.51 -8.10 3.06
N TYR A 229 23.04 -8.91 2.11
CA TYR A 229 23.92 -9.48 1.07
C TYR A 229 24.36 -8.48 -0.01
N ARG A 230 23.62 -7.37 -0.16
CA ARG A 230 23.89 -6.34 -1.18
C ARG A 230 23.66 -4.94 -0.61
N HIS A 231 24.19 -3.95 -1.31
CA HIS A 231 23.86 -2.55 -1.05
C HIS A 231 22.41 -2.25 -1.49
N ARG A 232 21.67 -1.47 -0.71
CA ARG A 232 20.29 -1.07 -1.03
C ARG A 232 20.06 0.40 -0.73
N LYS A 233 19.55 1.12 -1.73
CA LYS A 233 19.11 2.51 -1.58
C LYS A 233 17.89 2.61 -0.67
N GLY A 234 17.86 3.67 0.15
CA GLY A 234 16.74 3.97 1.03
C GLY A 234 15.66 4.80 0.37
N ARG A 235 14.50 4.92 1.05
CA ARG A 235 13.36 5.73 0.58
C ARG A 235 13.69 7.21 0.48
N PHE A 236 14.52 7.74 1.39
CA PHE A 236 14.98 9.13 1.32
C PHE A 236 15.83 9.41 0.07
N GLU A 237 16.68 8.46 -0.31
CA GLU A 237 17.47 8.59 -1.54
C GLU A 237 16.59 8.50 -2.78
N ALA A 238 15.60 7.60 -2.77
CA ALA A 238 14.64 7.46 -3.86
C ALA A 238 13.73 8.71 -4.04
N ALA A 239 13.48 9.45 -2.96
CA ALA A 239 12.67 10.66 -2.97
C ALA A 239 13.44 11.95 -3.29
N HIS A 240 14.74 11.83 -3.60
CA HIS A 240 15.57 13.00 -3.89
C HIS A 240 14.98 13.86 -5.01
N GLY A 241 14.89 15.17 -4.79
CA GLY A 241 14.27 16.11 -5.72
C GLY A 241 12.74 16.15 -5.70
N GLY A 242 12.11 15.32 -4.87
CA GLY A 242 10.65 15.17 -4.77
C GLY A 242 10.12 15.25 -3.34
N ASP A 243 9.06 14.48 -3.08
CA ASP A 243 8.39 14.42 -1.77
C ASP A 243 8.42 12.98 -1.22
N ILE A 244 8.63 12.85 0.09
CA ILE A 244 8.43 11.61 0.82
C ILE A 244 7.18 11.71 1.70
N PHE A 245 6.28 10.72 1.60
CA PHE A 245 5.12 10.58 2.45
C PHE A 245 5.32 9.45 3.45
N LEU A 246 5.35 9.80 4.74
CA LEU A 246 5.49 8.86 5.86
C LEU A 246 4.14 8.73 6.56
N ASP A 247 3.44 7.62 6.32
CA ASP A 247 2.19 7.32 6.98
C ASP A 247 2.44 6.66 8.34
N GLU A 248 1.54 6.92 9.28
CA GLU A 248 1.57 6.47 10.68
C GLU A 248 2.90 6.82 11.38
N ILE A 249 3.29 8.11 11.29
CA ILE A 249 4.54 8.64 11.89
C ILE A 249 4.58 8.44 13.42
N GLY A 250 3.42 8.35 14.08
CA GLY A 250 3.31 8.09 15.51
C GLY A 250 3.68 6.66 15.93
N ASP A 251 3.97 5.76 14.97
CA ASP A 251 4.41 4.38 15.23
C ASP A 251 5.92 4.20 15.08
N VAL A 252 6.64 5.26 14.72
CA VAL A 252 8.10 5.21 14.50
C VAL A 252 8.83 5.07 15.83
N PRO A 253 9.76 4.10 15.98
CA PRO A 253 10.61 3.95 17.17
C PRO A 253 11.50 5.17 17.44
N LEU A 254 11.84 5.43 18.71
CA LEU A 254 12.64 6.59 19.13
C LEU A 254 14.02 6.68 18.45
N SER A 255 14.66 5.57 18.19
CA SER A 255 15.94 5.49 17.47
C SER A 255 15.84 6.05 16.04
N ILE A 256 14.76 5.73 15.35
CA ILE A 256 14.47 6.20 13.99
C ILE A 256 14.05 7.67 14.01
N GLN A 257 13.32 8.12 15.04
CA GLN A 257 12.94 9.52 15.22
C GLN A 257 14.18 10.43 15.26
N VAL A 258 15.26 10.01 15.93
CA VAL A 258 16.53 10.75 15.95
C VAL A 258 17.11 10.90 14.55
N LYS A 259 17.10 9.84 13.74
CA LYS A 259 17.59 9.90 12.36
C LYS A 259 16.72 10.76 11.46
N LEU A 260 15.40 10.69 11.62
CA LEU A 260 14.45 11.56 10.91
C LEU A 260 14.67 13.03 11.22
N LEU A 261 14.88 13.36 12.50
CA LEU A 261 15.22 14.73 12.91
C LEU A 261 16.48 15.23 12.22
N ARG A 262 17.53 14.40 12.18
CA ARG A 262 18.79 14.74 11.49
C ARG A 262 18.55 15.04 10.00
N VAL A 263 17.73 14.26 9.31
CA VAL A 263 17.37 14.52 7.89
C VAL A 263 16.65 15.84 7.74
N LEU A 264 15.68 16.14 8.63
CA LEU A 264 14.93 17.40 8.61
C LEU A 264 15.83 18.63 8.79
N GLU A 265 16.83 18.53 9.68
CA GLU A 265 17.71 19.66 10.05
C GLU A 265 18.87 19.84 9.08
N THR A 266 19.57 18.75 8.77
CA THR A 266 20.84 18.82 8.03
C THR A 266 20.70 18.49 6.55
N LYS A 267 19.55 17.95 6.13
CA LYS A 267 19.33 17.40 4.78
C LYS A 267 20.36 16.33 4.42
N LYS A 268 20.81 15.57 5.43
CA LYS A 268 21.77 14.49 5.26
C LYS A 268 21.38 13.29 6.12
N PHE A 269 21.72 12.11 5.66
CA PHE A 269 21.60 10.85 6.41
C PHE A 269 22.77 9.92 6.07
N GLU A 270 22.86 8.80 6.76
CA GLU A 270 23.87 7.76 6.55
C GLU A 270 23.15 6.42 6.32
N HIS A 271 23.73 5.57 5.46
CA HIS A 271 23.24 4.20 5.30
C HIS A 271 23.50 3.40 6.57
N VAL A 272 22.67 2.39 6.83
CA VAL A 272 22.92 1.44 7.91
C VAL A 272 24.25 0.72 7.64
N GLY A 273 25.18 0.83 8.59
CA GLY A 273 26.52 0.26 8.49
C GLY A 273 27.55 1.12 7.75
N ASP A 274 27.24 2.38 7.41
CA ASP A 274 28.17 3.34 6.80
C ASP A 274 28.07 4.69 7.52
N ASP A 275 29.22 5.35 7.74
CA ASP A 275 29.28 6.69 8.37
C ASP A 275 29.35 7.83 7.35
N ARG A 276 29.26 7.53 6.05
CA ARG A 276 29.33 8.55 4.99
C ARG A 276 28.01 9.29 4.87
N PRO A 277 28.01 10.63 5.05
CA PRO A 277 26.78 11.40 4.92
C PRO A 277 26.35 11.52 3.45
N ILE A 278 25.09 11.24 3.19
CA ILE A 278 24.42 11.38 1.90
C ILE A 278 23.52 12.61 1.98
N ALA A 279 23.75 13.58 1.09
CA ALA A 279 22.90 14.76 1.01
C ALA A 279 21.61 14.45 0.22
N VAL A 280 20.48 14.90 0.74
CA VAL A 280 19.17 14.69 0.10
C VAL A 280 18.34 15.97 0.15
N ASP A 281 17.80 16.38 -0.99
CA ASP A 281 16.79 17.42 -1.05
C ASP A 281 15.41 16.78 -1.19
N VAL A 282 14.67 16.74 -0.09
CA VAL A 282 13.34 16.11 -0.04
C VAL A 282 12.42 16.96 0.85
N ARG A 283 11.18 17.10 0.41
CA ARG A 283 10.09 17.62 1.24
C ARG A 283 9.43 16.45 1.96
N ILE A 284 9.11 16.64 3.24
CA ILE A 284 8.54 15.59 4.09
C ILE A 284 7.07 15.90 4.34
N ILE A 285 6.21 14.95 4.01
CA ILE A 285 4.79 14.93 4.32
C ILE A 285 4.57 13.74 5.26
N THR A 286 3.95 13.96 6.41
CA THR A 286 3.69 12.91 7.40
C THR A 286 2.20 12.77 7.65
N ALA A 287 1.76 11.61 8.13
CA ALA A 287 0.40 11.41 8.57
C ALA A 287 0.32 10.54 9.83
N THR A 288 -0.70 10.74 10.63
CA THR A 288 -0.96 9.94 11.82
C THR A 288 -2.44 9.98 12.21
N ASN A 289 -2.91 8.91 12.86
CA ASN A 289 -4.18 8.84 13.55
C ASN A 289 -4.04 8.99 15.07
N LYS A 290 -2.79 9.07 15.58
CA LYS A 290 -2.48 9.18 17.01
C LYS A 290 -2.36 10.63 17.44
N ASN A 291 -2.61 10.87 18.74
CA ASN A 291 -2.29 12.13 19.39
C ASN A 291 -0.79 12.15 19.72
N LEU A 292 0.00 12.93 18.97
CA LEU A 292 1.44 13.01 19.19
C LEU A 292 1.81 13.70 20.50
N GLU A 293 0.99 14.61 21.00
CA GLU A 293 1.22 15.30 22.28
C GLU A 293 1.13 14.31 23.44
N GLU A 294 0.14 13.41 23.43
CA GLU A 294 0.04 12.31 24.39
C GLU A 294 1.24 11.35 24.31
N LEU A 295 1.72 11.05 23.09
CA LEU A 295 2.91 10.22 22.91
C LEU A 295 4.19 10.90 23.43
N ILE A 296 4.28 12.22 23.36
CA ILE A 296 5.38 13.00 23.95
C ILE A 296 5.35 12.87 25.48
N GLU A 297 4.19 13.06 26.10
CA GLU A 297 4.01 12.90 27.54
C GLU A 297 4.41 11.48 28.01
N GLN A 298 4.07 10.48 27.21
CA GLN A 298 4.42 9.06 27.45
C GLN A 298 5.89 8.73 27.08
N LYS A 299 6.67 9.70 26.61
CA LYS A 299 8.06 9.52 26.13
C LYS A 299 8.20 8.51 25.01
N GLN A 300 7.16 8.34 24.19
CA GLN A 300 7.14 7.49 22.99
C GLN A 300 7.40 8.28 21.71
N PHE A 301 7.27 9.60 21.76
CA PHE A 301 7.59 10.51 20.67
C PHE A 301 8.44 11.68 21.19
N ARG A 302 9.38 12.15 20.36
CA ARG A 302 10.29 13.24 20.72
C ARG A 302 9.63 14.59 20.43
N ASP A 303 9.75 15.51 21.34
CA ASP A 303 9.27 16.89 21.23
C ASP A 303 10.00 17.68 20.13
N ASP A 304 11.33 17.50 19.98
CA ASP A 304 12.12 18.15 18.95
C ASP A 304 11.69 17.74 17.52
N LEU A 305 11.43 16.45 17.29
CA LEU A 305 10.89 15.96 16.01
C LEU A 305 9.48 16.51 15.77
N PHE A 306 8.62 16.52 16.81
CA PHE A 306 7.26 17.04 16.70
C PHE A 306 7.26 18.48 16.19
N PHE A 307 8.06 19.39 16.76
CA PHE A 307 8.12 20.79 16.31
C PHE A 307 8.66 20.93 14.89
N ARG A 308 9.47 20.00 14.41
CA ARG A 308 10.02 20.03 13.04
C ARG A 308 9.04 19.51 11.99
N ILE A 309 8.15 18.56 12.31
CA ILE A 309 7.15 18.03 11.37
C ILE A 309 5.82 18.77 11.48
N ASN A 310 5.46 19.33 12.62
CA ASN A 310 4.19 20.01 12.88
C ASN A 310 4.23 21.49 12.46
N VAL A 311 4.82 21.79 11.31
CA VAL A 311 4.90 23.15 10.77
C VAL A 311 3.60 23.54 10.06
N PHE A 312 3.04 22.62 9.27
CA PHE A 312 1.80 22.83 8.54
C PHE A 312 0.79 21.71 8.82
N PRO A 313 0.01 21.81 9.92
CA PRO A 313 -0.96 20.79 10.28
C PRO A 313 -2.23 20.84 9.43
N ILE A 314 -2.70 19.71 8.96
CA ILE A 314 -3.96 19.51 8.25
C ILE A 314 -4.80 18.49 9.01
N HIS A 315 -5.99 18.87 9.46
CA HIS A 315 -6.90 17.99 10.18
C HIS A 315 -8.02 17.51 9.26
N LEU A 316 -8.05 16.20 8.99
CA LEU A 316 -9.13 15.58 8.22
C LEU A 316 -10.29 15.20 9.13
N PRO A 317 -11.48 15.74 8.89
CA PRO A 317 -12.64 15.41 9.71
C PRO A 317 -13.07 13.95 9.49
N PRO A 318 -13.44 13.23 10.55
CA PRO A 318 -14.05 11.92 10.42
C PRO A 318 -15.39 12.02 9.68
N LEU A 319 -15.81 10.92 9.03
CA LEU A 319 -17.00 10.93 8.16
C LEU A 319 -18.29 11.31 8.91
N ARG A 320 -18.41 10.93 10.18
CA ARG A 320 -19.54 11.32 11.06
C ARG A 320 -19.70 12.84 11.25
N ASN A 321 -18.63 13.63 11.07
CA ASN A 321 -18.65 15.09 11.18
C ASN A 321 -18.91 15.78 9.83
N ARG A 322 -19.07 14.99 8.74
CA ARG A 322 -19.40 15.44 7.38
C ARG A 322 -20.42 14.50 6.74
N SER A 323 -21.42 14.11 7.48
CA SER A 323 -22.47 13.17 7.03
C SER A 323 -23.18 13.64 5.76
N GLU A 324 -23.27 14.96 5.52
CA GLU A 324 -23.79 15.54 4.29
C GLU A 324 -23.01 15.15 3.02
N ASP A 325 -21.78 14.64 3.16
CA ASP A 325 -20.98 14.13 2.06
C ASP A 325 -21.28 12.65 1.73
N ILE A 326 -21.96 11.92 2.64
CA ILE A 326 -22.26 10.49 2.46
C ILE A 326 -23.01 10.18 1.18
N PRO A 327 -24.13 10.89 0.83
CA PRO A 327 -24.85 10.61 -0.41
C PRO A 327 -23.98 10.82 -1.66
N LEU A 328 -23.11 11.81 -1.65
CA LEU A 328 -22.19 12.09 -2.75
C LEU A 328 -21.15 10.98 -2.89
N LEU A 329 -20.57 10.53 -1.76
CA LEU A 329 -19.63 9.40 -1.71
C LEU A 329 -20.28 8.10 -2.23
N VAL A 330 -21.48 7.78 -1.75
CA VAL A 330 -22.25 6.61 -2.16
C VAL A 330 -22.49 6.62 -3.67
N ASN A 331 -23.04 7.71 -4.20
CA ASN A 331 -23.35 7.84 -5.63
C ASN A 331 -22.09 7.70 -6.49
N THR A 332 -20.98 8.32 -6.06
CA THR A 332 -19.73 8.23 -6.79
C THR A 332 -19.15 6.81 -6.77
N PHE A 333 -19.19 6.13 -5.63
CA PHE A 333 -18.69 4.75 -5.54
C PHE A 333 -19.56 3.78 -6.33
N ILE A 334 -20.89 3.89 -6.29
CA ILE A 334 -21.80 3.08 -7.11
C ILE A 334 -21.48 3.30 -8.60
N ARG A 335 -21.34 4.55 -9.06
CA ARG A 335 -20.99 4.85 -10.45
C ARG A 335 -19.67 4.19 -10.86
N ARG A 336 -18.63 4.28 -10.02
CA ARG A 336 -17.31 3.65 -10.25
C ARG A 336 -17.40 2.11 -10.27
N MET A 337 -18.19 1.50 -9.39
CA MET A 337 -18.39 0.04 -9.37
C MET A 337 -19.16 -0.42 -10.60
N ARG A 338 -20.21 0.31 -10.99
CA ARG A 338 -21.00 0.04 -12.19
C ARG A 338 -20.14 0.03 -13.45
N SER A 339 -19.25 1.02 -13.62
CA SER A 339 -18.35 1.10 -14.79
C SER A 339 -17.35 -0.06 -14.87
N ARG A 340 -17.01 -0.68 -13.72
CA ARG A 340 -16.05 -1.80 -13.66
C ARG A 340 -16.70 -3.17 -13.84
N THR A 341 -17.95 -3.33 -13.38
CA THR A 341 -18.59 -4.65 -13.29
C THR A 341 -19.66 -4.89 -14.35
N GLY A 342 -20.16 -3.82 -15.02
CA GLY A 342 -21.26 -3.90 -15.94
C GLY A 342 -22.64 -4.15 -15.31
N LYS A 343 -22.76 -4.24 -13.96
CA LYS A 343 -24.05 -4.32 -13.28
C LYS A 343 -24.83 -3.01 -13.46
N THR A 344 -26.16 -3.10 -13.46
CA THR A 344 -27.09 -1.97 -13.70
C THR A 344 -27.40 -1.16 -12.44
N ILE A 345 -26.89 -1.57 -11.28
CA ILE A 345 -27.15 -0.94 -9.97
C ILE A 345 -26.84 0.57 -10.02
N SER A 346 -27.84 1.39 -9.70
CA SER A 346 -27.76 2.84 -9.85
C SER A 346 -27.80 3.62 -8.53
N ARG A 347 -28.39 3.08 -7.47
CA ARG A 347 -28.63 3.79 -6.20
C ARG A 347 -28.93 2.84 -5.04
N LEU A 348 -28.95 3.40 -3.82
CA LEU A 348 -29.55 2.78 -2.64
C LEU A 348 -31.04 3.13 -2.57
N THR A 349 -31.85 2.29 -1.91
CA THR A 349 -33.19 2.68 -1.48
C THR A 349 -33.10 3.80 -0.44
N PRO A 350 -34.18 4.60 -0.25
CA PRO A 350 -34.19 5.62 0.80
C PRO A 350 -33.93 5.06 2.20
N ALA A 351 -34.43 3.86 2.50
CA ALA A 351 -34.19 3.19 3.79
C ALA A 351 -32.73 2.78 3.97
N ALA A 352 -32.09 2.20 2.96
CA ALA A 352 -30.68 1.89 2.97
C ALA A 352 -29.79 3.14 3.10
N MET A 353 -30.13 4.22 2.39
CA MET A 353 -29.43 5.50 2.50
C MET A 353 -29.55 6.09 3.91
N GLN A 354 -30.73 6.00 4.53
CA GLN A 354 -30.92 6.48 5.90
C GLN A 354 -30.02 5.74 6.88
N SER A 355 -29.94 4.42 6.80
CA SER A 355 -29.01 3.63 7.63
C SER A 355 -27.56 4.06 7.43
N PHE A 356 -27.16 4.41 6.20
CA PHE A 356 -25.82 4.96 5.92
C PHE A 356 -25.61 6.33 6.57
N MET A 357 -26.62 7.18 6.61
CA MET A 357 -26.55 8.51 7.24
C MET A 357 -26.47 8.44 8.78
N GLU A 358 -27.12 7.45 9.40
CA GLU A 358 -27.20 7.26 10.85
C GLU A 358 -25.97 6.53 11.42
N TYR A 359 -25.30 5.73 10.62
CA TYR A 359 -24.14 4.95 11.06
C TYR A 359 -22.93 5.86 11.32
N ARG A 360 -22.16 5.57 12.37
CA ARG A 360 -21.03 6.41 12.83
C ARG A 360 -19.74 6.31 12.00
N TRP A 361 -19.62 5.29 11.17
CA TRP A 361 -18.47 5.04 10.30
C TRP A 361 -17.12 5.06 11.02
N PRO A 362 -16.83 4.19 11.98
CA PRO A 362 -15.55 4.16 12.69
C PRO A 362 -14.37 3.94 11.75
N GLY A 363 -14.55 3.22 10.63
CA GLY A 363 -13.56 3.06 9.56
C GLY A 363 -13.66 4.12 8.46
N ASN A 364 -14.45 5.18 8.66
CA ASN A 364 -14.61 6.31 7.76
C ASN A 364 -14.93 5.92 6.31
N VAL A 365 -14.32 6.58 5.32
CA VAL A 365 -14.57 6.34 3.88
C VAL A 365 -14.12 4.94 3.45
N ARG A 366 -13.10 4.36 4.10
CA ARG A 366 -12.66 3.00 3.80
C ARG A 366 -13.74 1.97 4.16
N GLU A 367 -14.36 2.11 5.32
CA GLU A 367 -15.45 1.24 5.75
C GLU A 367 -16.72 1.44 4.90
N LEU A 368 -17.07 2.69 4.59
CA LEU A 368 -18.20 3.01 3.71
C LEU A 368 -18.03 2.35 2.34
N LYS A 369 -16.83 2.45 1.75
CA LYS A 369 -16.53 1.82 0.47
C LYS A 369 -16.66 0.30 0.54
N SER A 370 -16.11 -0.35 1.58
CA SER A 370 -16.21 -1.79 1.76
C SER A 370 -17.65 -2.26 1.98
N ALA A 371 -18.46 -1.48 2.71
CA ALA A 371 -19.87 -1.76 2.92
C ALA A 371 -20.67 -1.68 1.60
N LEU A 372 -20.37 -0.69 0.76
CA LEU A 372 -20.96 -0.59 -0.57
C LEU A 372 -20.50 -1.72 -1.51
N GLU A 373 -19.22 -2.10 -1.47
CA GLU A 373 -18.71 -3.22 -2.25
C GLU A 373 -19.42 -4.53 -1.87
N PHE A 374 -19.60 -4.77 -0.57
CA PHE A 374 -20.36 -5.91 -0.06
C PHE A 374 -21.81 -5.91 -0.57
N ALA A 375 -22.52 -4.79 -0.40
CA ALA A 375 -23.91 -4.64 -0.83
C ALA A 375 -24.05 -4.77 -2.37
N PHE A 376 -23.09 -4.21 -3.11
CA PHE A 376 -23.07 -4.27 -4.56
C PHE A 376 -22.87 -5.70 -5.09
N VAL A 377 -22.14 -6.56 -4.38
CA VAL A 377 -21.97 -7.99 -4.72
C VAL A 377 -23.30 -8.73 -4.54
N LEU A 378 -24.02 -8.50 -3.42
CA LEU A 378 -25.25 -9.18 -3.08
C LEU A 378 -26.47 -8.70 -3.88
N ALA A 379 -26.45 -7.46 -4.38
CA ALA A 379 -27.56 -6.91 -5.12
C ALA A 379 -27.75 -7.60 -6.49
N GLU A 380 -28.97 -8.10 -6.73
CA GLU A 380 -29.38 -8.75 -7.99
C GLU A 380 -30.13 -7.81 -8.94
N GLY A 381 -30.73 -6.72 -8.41
CA GLY A 381 -31.49 -5.72 -9.17
C GLY A 381 -30.73 -4.43 -9.47
N ASP A 382 -31.47 -3.36 -9.77
CA ASP A 382 -30.93 -2.04 -10.11
C ASP A 382 -30.70 -1.12 -8.89
N VAL A 383 -31.10 -1.58 -7.70
CA VAL A 383 -31.13 -0.82 -6.46
C VAL A 383 -30.60 -1.69 -5.31
N ILE A 384 -29.83 -1.11 -4.40
CA ILE A 384 -29.37 -1.77 -3.16
C ILE A 384 -30.39 -1.46 -2.05
N ASP A 385 -30.90 -2.49 -1.37
CA ASP A 385 -31.81 -2.38 -0.25
C ASP A 385 -31.17 -2.78 1.09
N LEU A 386 -31.92 -2.64 2.18
CA LEU A 386 -31.49 -2.88 3.55
C LEU A 386 -30.97 -4.30 3.80
N ASP A 387 -31.59 -5.31 3.20
CA ASP A 387 -31.25 -6.73 3.35
C ASP A 387 -29.88 -7.09 2.75
N GLN A 388 -29.38 -6.25 1.85
CA GLN A 388 -28.08 -6.41 1.21
C GLN A 388 -26.95 -5.66 1.96
N LEU A 389 -27.29 -4.86 2.97
CA LEU A 389 -26.31 -4.14 3.76
C LEU A 389 -25.63 -5.04 4.82
N PRO A 390 -24.39 -4.73 5.20
CA PRO A 390 -23.78 -5.40 6.34
C PRO A 390 -24.64 -5.28 7.62
N PRO A 391 -24.88 -6.38 8.40
CA PRO A 391 -25.80 -6.39 9.53
C PRO A 391 -25.57 -5.28 10.56
N LYS A 392 -24.30 -4.95 10.85
CA LYS A 392 -23.92 -3.87 11.80
C LYS A 392 -24.42 -2.48 11.39
N ILE A 393 -24.63 -2.22 10.10
CA ILE A 393 -25.14 -0.94 9.62
C ILE A 393 -26.66 -0.90 9.82
N VAL A 394 -27.35 -2.01 9.60
CA VAL A 394 -28.81 -2.13 9.78
C VAL A 394 -29.19 -2.05 11.26
N GLU A 395 -28.45 -2.77 12.14
CA GLU A 395 -28.73 -2.81 13.58
C GLU A 395 -28.56 -1.44 14.25
N SER A 396 -27.60 -0.62 13.82
CA SER A 396 -27.37 0.71 14.40
C SER A 396 -28.47 1.71 14.07
N GLY A 397 -29.19 1.55 12.94
CA GLY A 397 -30.34 2.38 12.59
C GLY A 397 -31.63 2.05 13.37
N GLN A 398 -31.74 0.82 13.89
CA GLN A 398 -32.95 0.38 14.62
C GLN A 398 -32.97 0.85 16.09
N THR A 399 -31.86 1.25 16.67
CA THR A 399 -31.74 1.65 18.08
C THR A 399 -32.24 3.09 18.38
N GLN A 400 -32.68 3.87 17.36
CA GLN A 400 -33.16 5.25 17.55
C GLN A 400 -34.61 5.52 17.12
N SER A 401 -35.38 4.51 16.71
CA SER A 401 -36.81 4.71 16.44
C SER A 401 -37.63 4.60 17.74
N PRO A 402 -38.34 5.66 18.17
CA PRO A 402 -39.24 5.61 19.34
C PRO A 402 -40.40 4.64 19.18
N ALA A 403 -40.61 4.06 17.98
CA ALA A 403 -41.74 3.16 17.68
C ALA A 403 -41.53 1.70 18.15
N GLY A 404 -40.33 1.33 18.61
CA GLY A 404 -40.02 -0.04 19.09
C GLY A 404 -40.40 -0.32 20.54
N GLN A 405 -40.89 0.66 21.31
CA GLN A 405 -41.19 0.49 22.74
C GLN A 405 -42.65 0.13 23.05
N ILE A 406 -43.54 -0.05 22.05
CA ILE A 406 -44.99 -0.26 22.30
C ILE A 406 -45.39 -1.74 22.32
N TYR A 407 -44.57 -2.70 21.97
CA TYR A 407 -44.99 -4.13 21.91
C TYR A 407 -44.16 -5.09 22.80
N ARG A 408 -43.73 -4.65 24.01
CA ARG A 408 -43.12 -5.57 25.00
C ARG A 408 -43.63 -5.41 26.42
N ASN A 409 -44.84 -4.87 26.62
CA ASN A 409 -45.51 -4.86 27.93
C ASN A 409 -46.90 -5.50 27.86
N ALA A 410 -46.96 -6.82 27.74
CA ALA A 410 -48.09 -7.63 28.14
C ALA A 410 -47.63 -9.08 28.38
N HIS A 411 -47.43 -9.41 29.60
CA HIS A 411 -47.20 -10.67 30.33
C HIS A 411 -45.82 -10.75 30.95
N ASP A 412 -45.74 -10.40 32.17
CA ASP A 412 -45.60 -11.14 33.40
C ASP A 412 -45.22 -10.18 34.54
N GLN A 413 -46.13 -10.05 35.48
CA GLN A 413 -45.88 -9.52 36.80
C GLN A 413 -45.30 -10.63 37.67
N ASP A 414 -44.28 -10.38 38.31
CA ASP A 414 -43.86 -10.29 39.72
C ASP A 414 -42.63 -11.19 40.08
N PRO A 415 -42.01 -10.99 41.24
CA PRO A 415 -41.36 -9.77 41.77
C PRO A 415 -39.87 -10.00 42.20
N THR A 416 -39.21 -8.85 42.52
CA THR A 416 -38.04 -8.73 43.39
C THR A 416 -36.84 -9.69 43.23
N GLU A 417 -35.70 -9.13 42.88
CA GLU A 417 -34.48 -9.31 43.68
C GLU A 417 -33.33 -8.40 43.22
N GLU A 418 -32.63 -7.96 44.22
CA GLU A 418 -31.59 -6.94 44.28
C GLU A 418 -30.34 -7.28 43.47
N SER A 419 -29.68 -6.23 42.95
CA SER A 419 -28.31 -6.31 42.44
C SER A 419 -27.31 -6.49 43.60
N PRO A 420 -26.35 -7.42 43.50
CA PRO A 420 -25.22 -7.42 44.41
C PRO A 420 -24.00 -6.71 43.78
N MET A 421 -23.49 -5.76 44.56
CA MET A 421 -22.17 -5.16 44.44
C MET A 421 -21.06 -6.22 44.45
N PHE A 422 -20.10 -6.05 43.56
CA PHE A 422 -18.86 -6.81 43.58
C PHE A 422 -17.95 -6.30 44.72
N LEU A 423 -17.64 -7.17 45.65
CA LEU A 423 -16.52 -7.05 46.59
C LEU A 423 -15.44 -8.06 46.24
N SER A 424 -14.21 -7.58 46.13
CA SER A 424 -12.99 -8.36 45.99
C SER A 424 -12.67 -9.19 47.24
N GLY A 425 -12.40 -10.49 47.09
CA GLY A 425 -11.91 -11.32 48.20
C GLY A 425 -11.48 -12.71 47.74
N SER A 426 -10.26 -13.07 48.08
CA SER A 426 -9.60 -14.35 47.81
C SER A 426 -10.22 -15.50 48.64
N GLY A 427 -10.67 -16.56 47.98
CA GLY A 427 -11.16 -17.78 48.56
C GLY A 427 -11.97 -18.59 47.54
N ASP A 428 -12.00 -19.90 47.62
CA ASP A 428 -12.77 -20.80 46.77
C ASP A 428 -14.23 -20.36 46.69
N THR A 429 -14.58 -19.65 45.62
CA THR A 429 -15.90 -19.06 45.43
C THR A 429 -16.85 -20.05 44.80
N PRO A 430 -18.17 -20.03 45.11
CA PRO A 430 -19.21 -20.86 44.47
C PRO A 430 -19.17 -20.82 42.96
N GLU A 431 -18.70 -19.73 42.35
CA GLU A 431 -18.54 -19.53 40.92
C GLU A 431 -17.45 -20.41 40.31
N LYS A 432 -16.37 -20.65 41.04
CA LYS A 432 -15.28 -21.55 40.57
C LYS A 432 -15.73 -23.01 40.60
N GLN A 433 -16.53 -23.41 41.56
CA GLN A 433 -17.11 -24.72 41.61
C GLN A 433 -18.15 -24.95 40.49
N ALA A 434 -19.01 -23.94 40.25
CA ALA A 434 -19.99 -23.97 39.15
C ALA A 434 -19.30 -24.09 37.77
N LEU A 435 -18.18 -23.37 37.59
CA LEU A 435 -17.38 -23.42 36.35
C LEU A 435 -16.74 -24.79 36.13
N ILE A 436 -16.19 -25.38 37.19
CA ILE A 436 -15.60 -26.74 37.14
C ILE A 436 -16.66 -27.78 36.81
N GLU A 437 -17.86 -27.63 37.38
CA GLU A 437 -18.97 -28.58 37.14
C GLU A 437 -19.53 -28.47 35.73
N ALA A 438 -19.66 -27.23 35.20
CA ALA A 438 -20.06 -26.99 33.82
C ALA A 438 -19.04 -27.55 32.82
N LEU A 439 -17.74 -27.35 33.08
CA LEU A 439 -16.68 -27.93 32.24
C LEU A 439 -16.64 -29.45 32.29
N LYS A 440 -16.90 -30.08 33.45
CA LYS A 440 -17.02 -31.54 33.58
C LYS A 440 -18.22 -32.06 32.79
N LYS A 441 -19.38 -31.41 32.86
CA LYS A 441 -20.60 -31.79 32.11
C LYS A 441 -20.45 -31.63 30.59
N THR A 442 -19.54 -30.79 30.14
CA THR A 442 -19.31 -30.49 28.71
C THR A 442 -18.02 -31.12 28.17
N ASN A 443 -17.40 -32.05 28.89
CA ASN A 443 -16.13 -32.68 28.52
C ASN A 443 -15.04 -31.68 28.09
N GLY A 444 -14.93 -30.55 28.80
CA GLY A 444 -13.95 -29.50 28.53
C GLY A 444 -14.33 -28.50 27.41
N ASN A 445 -15.51 -28.60 26.82
CA ASN A 445 -15.93 -27.67 25.77
C ASN A 445 -16.34 -26.32 26.36
N GLN A 446 -15.42 -25.35 26.29
CA GLN A 446 -15.56 -24.02 26.84
C GLN A 446 -16.77 -23.24 26.31
N SER A 447 -17.13 -23.42 25.02
CA SER A 447 -18.27 -22.74 24.39
C SER A 447 -19.61 -23.26 24.91
N GLN A 448 -19.70 -24.56 25.20
CA GLN A 448 -20.89 -25.19 25.80
C GLN A 448 -20.98 -24.88 27.29
N ALA A 449 -19.86 -24.88 28.01
CA ALA A 449 -19.80 -24.48 29.43
C ALA A 449 -20.23 -23.02 29.62
N ALA A 450 -19.81 -22.12 28.76
CA ALA A 450 -20.23 -20.71 28.75
C ALA A 450 -21.74 -20.55 28.56
N ARG A 451 -22.36 -21.36 27.66
CA ARG A 451 -23.82 -21.37 27.47
C ARG A 451 -24.59 -21.89 28.68
N ILE A 452 -24.08 -22.93 29.35
CA ILE A 452 -24.72 -23.48 30.56
C ILE A 452 -24.70 -22.49 31.71
N LEU A 453 -23.61 -21.70 31.80
CA LEU A 453 -23.43 -20.71 32.87
C LEU A 453 -23.99 -19.31 32.54
N GLY A 454 -24.48 -19.08 31.32
CA GLY A 454 -24.99 -17.78 30.87
C GLY A 454 -23.91 -16.69 30.78
N ILE A 455 -22.62 -17.07 30.63
CA ILE A 455 -21.48 -16.13 30.60
C ILE A 455 -20.74 -16.20 29.26
N ASN A 456 -19.89 -15.16 28.97
CA ASN A 456 -19.13 -15.13 27.74
C ASN A 456 -17.96 -16.14 27.76
N ARG A 457 -17.62 -16.74 26.61
CA ARG A 457 -16.50 -17.68 26.43
C ARG A 457 -15.16 -17.11 26.94
N GLU A 458 -14.91 -15.80 26.75
CA GLU A 458 -13.71 -15.12 27.25
C GLU A 458 -13.64 -15.11 28.79
N THR A 459 -14.77 -15.04 29.48
CA THR A 459 -14.87 -15.09 30.95
C THR A 459 -14.50 -16.48 31.45
N VAL A 460 -14.96 -17.53 30.76
CA VAL A 460 -14.56 -18.93 31.06
C VAL A 460 -13.05 -19.10 30.92
N TRP A 461 -12.46 -18.60 29.84
CA TRP A 461 -11.02 -18.71 29.59
C TRP A 461 -10.17 -17.92 30.60
N LYS A 462 -10.59 -16.70 30.98
CA LYS A 462 -9.91 -15.89 32.00
C LYS A 462 -9.97 -16.51 33.38
N SER A 463 -11.08 -17.17 33.73
CA SER A 463 -11.26 -17.85 35.02
C SER A 463 -10.49 -19.16 35.13
N MET A 464 -10.16 -19.81 34.02
CA MET A 464 -9.29 -21.01 33.96
C MET A 464 -7.80 -20.68 34.13
N LYS A 465 -7.38 -19.42 33.89
CA LYS A 465 -5.98 -18.96 34.03
C LYS A 465 -5.65 -18.39 35.43
N LYS A 466 -6.63 -18.17 36.26
CA LYS A 466 -6.48 -17.81 37.68
C LYS A 466 -6.60 -19.05 38.56
#